data_859bea59bb086caa9653d541c89daacd
#
_entry.id   859bea59bb086caa9653d541c89daacd
#
_cell.length_a   1.000
_cell.length_b   1.000
_cell.length_c   1.000
_cell.angle_alpha   90.00
_cell.angle_beta   90.00
_cell.angle_gamma   90.00
#
_symmetry.space_group_name_H-M   'P 1'
#
loop_
_entity.id
_entity.type
_entity.pdbx_description
1 polymer ?
#
loop_
_entity_poly.entity_id
_entity_poly.type
_entity_poly.pdbx_seq_one_letter_code
_entity_poly.pdbx_strand_id
1 'polypeptide(L)'
;MNRWQRRIERAAELAQRYPNAAEMLRFYRELAIFQSDPRNQLPALRDLVRAKGTPVLVQAAQELTPVHPLYPFFLRVLEQPRFEQQALQSGVDTTAVQPTCPFCFDHPVVAILRPEGEGGRRTLLCGRCFTEWEFRRLLCPGCGEEDREKLPVYTSPEFPYIRVEACDTCRRFIKAVDLTADGTAVPEVDEIAALPLDLWAIENRYERLAPNLFL
;
A
#
# COMPACT_ATOMS: atom_id res chain seq x y z
N MET A 1 -13.96 9.28 -13.25
CA MET A 1 -13.11 8.05 -13.32
C MET A 1 -13.27 7.29 -12.02
N ASN A 2 -13.57 5.99 -12.06
CA ASN A 2 -13.71 5.20 -10.84
C ASN A 2 -12.35 4.87 -10.24
N ARG A 3 -12.32 4.41 -8.98
CA ARG A 3 -11.06 4.14 -8.24
C ARG A 3 -10.21 3.04 -8.89
N TRP A 4 -10.84 1.97 -9.39
CA TRP A 4 -10.15 0.88 -10.08
C TRP A 4 -9.49 1.36 -11.37
N GLN A 5 -10.19 2.17 -12.15
CA GLN A 5 -9.63 2.73 -13.38
C GLN A 5 -8.38 3.59 -13.09
N ARG A 6 -8.41 4.40 -12.02
CA ARG A 6 -7.23 5.19 -11.61
C ARG A 6 -6.04 4.30 -11.25
N ARG A 7 -6.26 3.22 -10.48
CA ARG A 7 -5.21 2.25 -10.12
C ARG A 7 -4.62 1.57 -11.35
N ILE A 8 -5.47 1.12 -12.27
CA ILE A 8 -5.07 0.45 -13.52
C ILE A 8 -4.22 1.37 -14.40
N GLU A 9 -4.66 2.60 -14.62
CA GLU A 9 -3.94 3.58 -15.43
C GLU A 9 -2.63 4.00 -14.77
N ARG A 10 -2.64 4.29 -13.48
CA ARG A 10 -1.44 4.66 -12.74
C ARG A 10 -0.40 3.54 -12.73
N ALA A 11 -0.80 2.30 -12.53
CA ALA A 11 0.12 1.16 -12.60
C ALA A 11 0.77 1.00 -13.98
N ALA A 12 0.01 1.25 -15.06
CA ALA A 12 0.54 1.22 -16.42
C ALA A 12 1.55 2.36 -16.68
N GLU A 13 1.26 3.57 -16.20
CA GLU A 13 2.16 4.73 -16.27
C GLU A 13 3.47 4.46 -15.51
N LEU A 14 3.35 4.05 -14.25
CA LEU A 14 4.52 3.81 -13.38
C LEU A 14 5.38 2.66 -13.89
N ALA A 15 4.79 1.63 -14.50
CA ALA A 15 5.54 0.52 -15.11
C ALA A 15 6.42 0.96 -16.30
N GLN A 16 6.08 2.09 -16.95
CA GLN A 16 6.93 2.69 -18.00
C GLN A 16 8.00 3.58 -17.38
N ARG A 17 7.65 4.31 -16.32
CA ARG A 17 8.54 5.26 -15.66
C ARG A 17 9.63 4.60 -14.80
N TYR A 18 9.31 3.47 -14.13
CA TYR A 18 10.18 2.77 -13.18
C TYR A 18 10.46 1.33 -13.63
N PRO A 19 11.49 1.11 -14.49
CA PRO A 19 11.79 -0.22 -15.04
C PRO A 19 12.06 -1.29 -13.96
N ASN A 20 12.68 -0.91 -12.84
CA ASN A 20 12.99 -1.82 -11.72
C ASN A 20 11.75 -2.37 -11.00
N ALA A 21 10.61 -1.68 -11.07
CA ALA A 21 9.34 -2.11 -10.51
C ALA A 21 8.32 -2.54 -11.60
N ALA A 22 8.71 -2.51 -12.88
CA ALA A 22 7.77 -2.66 -14.00
C ALA A 22 7.04 -3.99 -14.02
N GLU A 23 7.72 -5.10 -13.71
CA GLU A 23 7.09 -6.43 -13.67
C GLU A 23 6.00 -6.49 -12.59
N MET A 24 6.32 -6.02 -11.39
CA MET A 24 5.39 -5.98 -10.26
C MET A 24 4.20 -5.07 -10.54
N LEU A 25 4.42 -3.89 -11.13
CA LEU A 25 3.36 -2.95 -11.49
C LEU A 25 2.45 -3.49 -12.61
N ARG A 26 3.01 -4.20 -13.60
CA ARG A 26 2.20 -4.88 -14.62
C ARG A 26 1.35 -5.97 -14.01
N PHE A 27 1.90 -6.75 -13.09
CA PHE A 27 1.12 -7.77 -12.38
C PHE A 27 0.06 -7.13 -11.47
N TYR A 28 0.40 -6.07 -10.73
CA TYR A 28 -0.59 -5.31 -9.96
C TYR A 28 -1.74 -4.79 -10.84
N ARG A 29 -1.43 -4.28 -12.03
CA ARG A 29 -2.45 -3.84 -13.01
C ARG A 29 -3.42 -4.96 -13.36
N GLU A 30 -2.93 -6.16 -13.62
CA GLU A 30 -3.78 -7.34 -13.92
C GLU A 30 -4.66 -7.71 -12.71
N LEU A 31 -4.10 -7.63 -11.49
CA LEU A 31 -4.87 -7.83 -10.25
C LEU A 31 -5.95 -6.75 -10.08
N ALA A 32 -5.64 -5.48 -10.36
CA ALA A 32 -6.61 -4.38 -10.27
C ALA A 32 -7.75 -4.53 -11.29
N ILE A 33 -7.44 -4.99 -12.52
CA ILE A 33 -8.46 -5.35 -13.53
C ILE A 33 -9.34 -6.48 -12.99
N PHE A 34 -8.74 -7.53 -12.46
CA PHE A 34 -9.47 -8.64 -11.85
C PHE A 34 -10.38 -8.17 -10.71
N GLN A 35 -9.85 -7.37 -9.79
CA GLN A 35 -10.59 -6.83 -8.64
C GLN A 35 -11.73 -5.88 -9.02
N SER A 36 -11.68 -5.29 -10.21
CA SER A 36 -12.73 -4.39 -10.71
C SER A 36 -14.03 -5.12 -11.08
N ASP A 37 -14.00 -6.44 -11.26
CA ASP A 37 -15.20 -7.27 -11.49
C ASP A 37 -15.61 -7.99 -10.19
N PRO A 38 -16.73 -7.61 -9.57
CA PRO A 38 -17.18 -8.19 -8.30
C PRO A 38 -17.59 -9.66 -8.38
N ARG A 39 -17.67 -10.23 -9.59
CA ARG A 39 -18.02 -11.64 -9.81
C ARG A 39 -16.81 -12.56 -9.76
N ASN A 40 -15.61 -12.01 -9.73
CA ASN A 40 -14.38 -12.77 -9.75
C ASN A 40 -14.20 -13.60 -8.46
N GLN A 41 -13.76 -14.84 -8.64
CA GLN A 41 -13.63 -15.84 -7.60
C GLN A 41 -12.25 -16.49 -7.62
N LEU A 42 -11.94 -17.28 -6.57
CA LEU A 42 -10.64 -17.92 -6.40
C LEU A 42 -10.15 -18.74 -7.61
N PRO A 43 -10.95 -19.54 -8.33
CA PRO A 43 -10.47 -20.24 -9.51
C PRO A 43 -9.92 -19.30 -10.59
N ALA A 44 -10.67 -18.22 -10.91
CA ALA A 44 -10.24 -17.23 -11.90
C ALA A 44 -8.97 -16.46 -11.44
N LEU A 45 -8.84 -16.16 -10.14
CA LEU A 45 -7.61 -15.57 -9.60
C LEU A 45 -6.42 -16.53 -9.73
N ARG A 46 -6.62 -17.82 -9.46
CA ARG A 46 -5.54 -18.82 -9.64
C ARG A 46 -5.09 -18.89 -11.09
N ASP A 47 -5.99 -18.85 -12.05
CA ASP A 47 -5.66 -18.87 -13.48
C ASP A 47 -4.93 -17.58 -13.90
N LEU A 48 -5.36 -16.43 -13.42
CA LEU A 48 -4.64 -15.16 -13.62
C LEU A 48 -3.20 -15.22 -13.06
N VAL A 49 -3.05 -15.70 -11.82
CA VAL A 49 -1.73 -15.79 -11.16
C VAL A 49 -0.83 -16.78 -11.90
N ARG A 50 -1.35 -17.92 -12.38
CA ARG A 50 -0.58 -18.87 -13.20
C ARG A 50 -0.10 -18.26 -14.52
N ALA A 51 -0.90 -17.39 -15.12
CA ALA A 51 -0.59 -16.76 -16.41
C ALA A 51 0.35 -15.53 -16.29
N LYS A 52 0.31 -14.80 -15.19
CA LYS A 52 0.90 -13.47 -15.06
C LYS A 52 1.72 -13.24 -13.78
N GLY A 53 1.63 -14.15 -12.82
CA GLY A 53 2.28 -14.00 -11.51
C GLY A 53 3.79 -14.23 -11.55
N THR A 54 4.45 -13.87 -10.46
CA THR A 54 5.86 -14.22 -10.25
C THR A 54 6.03 -15.73 -10.08
N PRO A 55 7.22 -16.30 -10.33
CA PRO A 55 7.44 -17.76 -10.22
C PRO A 55 6.96 -18.36 -8.89
N VAL A 56 7.17 -17.65 -7.78
CA VAL A 56 6.75 -18.06 -6.44
C VAL A 56 5.22 -18.11 -6.31
N LEU A 57 4.53 -17.10 -6.84
CA LEU A 57 3.06 -17.06 -6.83
C LEU A 57 2.45 -18.07 -7.81
N VAL A 58 3.09 -18.31 -8.95
CA VAL A 58 2.67 -19.35 -9.91
C VAL A 58 2.71 -20.72 -9.27
N GLN A 59 3.80 -21.06 -8.58
CA GLN A 59 3.89 -22.33 -7.84
C GLN A 59 2.81 -22.39 -6.76
N ALA A 60 2.65 -21.35 -5.94
CA ALA A 60 1.61 -21.29 -4.93
C ALA A 60 0.20 -21.48 -5.52
N ALA A 61 -0.10 -20.92 -6.68
CA ALA A 61 -1.39 -21.08 -7.36
C ALA A 61 -1.64 -22.53 -7.83
N GLN A 62 -0.59 -23.32 -8.09
CA GLN A 62 -0.73 -24.75 -8.46
C GLN A 62 -1.10 -25.60 -7.25
N GLU A 63 -0.47 -25.36 -6.12
CA GLU A 63 -0.56 -26.16 -4.89
C GLU A 63 -1.48 -25.53 -3.83
N LEU A 64 -2.28 -24.52 -4.18
CA LEU A 64 -3.00 -23.67 -3.26
C LEU A 64 -4.00 -24.45 -2.41
N THR A 65 -3.76 -24.45 -1.11
CA THR A 65 -4.65 -24.95 -0.07
C THR A 65 -4.78 -23.90 1.03
N PRO A 66 -5.80 -23.98 1.91
CA PRO A 66 -5.96 -23.02 3.01
C PRO A 66 -4.77 -22.93 3.98
N VAL A 67 -3.91 -23.95 4.02
CA VAL A 67 -2.70 -23.98 4.87
C VAL A 67 -1.43 -23.51 4.14
N HIS A 68 -1.51 -23.20 2.85
CA HIS A 68 -0.36 -22.71 2.09
C HIS A 68 0.11 -21.34 2.60
N PRO A 69 1.43 -21.09 2.81
CA PRO A 69 1.94 -19.82 3.35
C PRO A 69 1.50 -18.58 2.56
N LEU A 70 1.29 -18.70 1.24
CA LEU A 70 0.83 -17.59 0.39
C LEU A 70 -0.70 -17.56 0.20
N TYR A 71 -1.46 -18.40 0.89
CA TYR A 71 -2.93 -18.33 0.85
C TYR A 71 -3.48 -16.96 1.27
N PRO A 72 -2.89 -16.24 2.27
CA PRO A 72 -3.30 -14.89 2.64
C PRO A 72 -3.23 -13.88 1.49
N PHE A 73 -2.26 -13.99 0.56
CA PHE A 73 -2.20 -13.15 -0.65
C PHE A 73 -3.47 -13.32 -1.49
N PHE A 74 -3.88 -14.55 -1.78
CA PHE A 74 -5.09 -14.82 -2.57
C PHE A 74 -6.35 -14.33 -1.89
N LEU A 75 -6.46 -14.53 -0.58
CA LEU A 75 -7.59 -14.00 0.20
C LEU A 75 -7.62 -12.48 0.17
N ARG A 76 -6.47 -11.82 0.37
CA ARG A 76 -6.40 -10.34 0.33
C ARG A 76 -6.87 -9.81 -1.02
N VAL A 77 -6.41 -10.39 -2.14
CA VAL A 77 -6.83 -9.97 -3.49
C VAL A 77 -8.34 -10.12 -3.67
N LEU A 78 -8.94 -11.23 -3.21
CA LEU A 78 -10.38 -11.49 -3.34
C LEU A 78 -11.24 -10.62 -2.44
N GLU A 79 -10.79 -10.40 -1.21
CA GLU A 79 -11.60 -9.72 -0.19
C GLU A 79 -11.50 -8.19 -0.25
N GLN A 80 -10.37 -7.66 -0.72
CA GLN A 80 -10.09 -6.22 -0.72
C GLN A 80 -11.18 -5.38 -1.37
N PRO A 81 -11.76 -5.73 -2.56
CA PRO A 81 -12.85 -4.97 -3.16
C PRO A 81 -14.09 -4.89 -2.27
N ARG A 82 -14.42 -6.00 -1.61
CA ARG A 82 -15.56 -6.08 -0.69
C ARG A 82 -15.32 -5.24 0.57
N PHE A 83 -14.12 -5.34 1.16
CA PHE A 83 -13.77 -4.53 2.32
C PHE A 83 -13.76 -3.03 1.99
N GLU A 84 -13.23 -2.64 0.82
CA GLU A 84 -13.27 -1.25 0.36
C GLU A 84 -14.72 -0.75 0.22
N GLN A 85 -15.59 -1.53 -0.40
CA GLN A 85 -17.01 -1.17 -0.54
C GLN A 85 -17.71 -1.04 0.82
N GLN A 86 -17.48 -1.98 1.73
CA GLN A 86 -18.06 -1.94 3.07
C GLN A 86 -17.55 -0.74 3.87
N ALA A 87 -16.25 -0.43 3.78
CA ALA A 87 -15.68 0.75 4.43
C ALA A 87 -16.32 2.05 3.97
N LEU A 88 -16.55 2.19 2.66
CA LEU A 88 -17.20 3.35 2.07
C LEU A 88 -18.66 3.55 2.56
N GLN A 89 -19.32 2.45 2.90
CA GLN A 89 -20.72 2.46 3.36
C GLN A 89 -20.85 2.54 4.88
N SER A 90 -19.77 2.31 5.62
CA SER A 90 -19.80 2.15 7.08
C SER A 90 -20.08 3.45 7.85
N GLY A 91 -19.75 4.62 7.26
CA GLY A 91 -19.80 5.90 7.97
C GLY A 91 -18.82 5.99 9.15
N VAL A 92 -17.76 5.15 9.16
CA VAL A 92 -16.75 5.14 10.23
C VAL A 92 -16.08 6.50 10.39
N ASP A 93 -15.87 6.94 11.63
CA ASP A 93 -15.13 8.15 11.93
C ASP A 93 -13.65 7.99 11.55
N THR A 94 -13.19 8.81 10.62
CA THR A 94 -11.81 8.85 10.13
C THR A 94 -11.00 10.01 10.69
N THR A 95 -11.55 10.79 11.61
CA THR A 95 -10.88 11.93 12.25
C THR A 95 -10.11 11.52 13.50
N ALA A 96 -10.43 10.37 14.08
CA ALA A 96 -9.74 9.86 15.25
C ALA A 96 -8.31 9.44 14.93
N VAL A 97 -7.35 9.98 15.68
CA VAL A 97 -5.93 9.62 15.57
C VAL A 97 -5.68 8.28 16.26
N GLN A 98 -5.45 7.24 15.48
CA GLN A 98 -5.19 5.88 15.99
C GLN A 98 -4.25 5.10 15.08
N PRO A 99 -3.44 4.14 15.61
CA PRO A 99 -2.39 3.45 14.86
C PRO A 99 -2.92 2.44 13.84
N THR A 100 -4.17 1.98 13.99
CA THR A 100 -4.81 0.98 13.13
C THR A 100 -6.02 1.57 12.41
N CYS A 101 -6.46 0.92 11.35
CA CYS A 101 -7.62 1.33 10.57
C CYS A 101 -8.89 1.39 11.44
N PRO A 102 -9.64 2.51 11.44
CA PRO A 102 -10.86 2.63 12.23
C PRO A 102 -11.98 1.68 11.79
N PHE A 103 -11.91 1.16 10.55
CA PHE A 103 -12.92 0.23 10.02
C PHE A 103 -12.57 -1.24 10.25
N CYS A 104 -11.36 -1.68 9.83
CA CYS A 104 -11.02 -3.11 9.83
C CYS A 104 -9.88 -3.49 10.79
N PHE A 105 -9.34 -2.52 11.54
CA PHE A 105 -8.30 -2.66 12.54
C PHE A 105 -6.94 -3.17 12.02
N ASP A 106 -6.76 -3.24 10.69
CA ASP A 106 -5.48 -3.58 10.08
C ASP A 106 -4.52 -2.39 10.11
N HIS A 107 -3.22 -2.65 9.94
CA HIS A 107 -2.20 -1.62 9.92
C HIS A 107 -2.18 -0.81 8.62
N PRO A 108 -1.70 0.45 8.65
CA PRO A 108 -1.55 1.25 7.44
C PRO A 108 -0.40 0.74 6.58
N VAL A 109 -0.61 0.75 5.25
CA VAL A 109 0.41 0.36 4.27
C VAL A 109 1.22 1.54 3.77
N VAL A 110 0.63 2.74 3.75
CA VAL A 110 1.24 3.97 3.27
C VAL A 110 0.67 5.19 4.02
N ALA A 111 1.51 6.18 4.28
CA ALA A 111 1.08 7.50 4.73
C ALA A 111 0.85 8.40 3.52
N ILE A 112 -0.01 9.40 3.66
CA ILE A 112 -0.35 10.35 2.61
C ILE A 112 -0.20 11.76 3.16
N LEU A 113 0.45 12.64 2.40
CA LEU A 113 0.46 14.06 2.66
C LEU A 113 -0.49 14.75 1.69
N ARG A 114 -1.50 15.42 2.23
CA ARG A 114 -2.47 16.17 1.45
C ARG A 114 -2.28 17.67 1.65
N PRO A 115 -2.52 18.51 0.61
CA PRO A 115 -2.52 19.95 0.79
C PRO A 115 -3.59 20.36 1.79
N GLU A 116 -3.21 21.22 2.75
CA GLU A 116 -4.12 21.82 3.74
C GLU A 116 -3.61 23.21 4.11
N GLY A 117 -4.33 24.24 3.68
CA GLY A 117 -3.90 25.63 3.83
C GLY A 117 -2.51 25.86 3.21
N GLU A 118 -1.61 26.52 3.95
CA GLU A 118 -0.20 26.73 3.56
C GLU A 118 0.71 25.53 3.92
N GLY A 119 0.14 24.43 4.44
CA GLY A 119 0.86 23.24 4.86
C GLY A 119 0.34 21.96 4.24
N GLY A 120 0.53 20.86 4.95
CA GLY A 120 0.01 19.56 4.54
C GLY A 120 -0.51 18.76 5.72
N ARG A 121 -1.67 18.13 5.56
CA ARG A 121 -2.24 17.17 6.49
C ARG A 121 -1.64 15.80 6.22
N ARG A 122 -1.32 15.06 7.27
CA ARG A 122 -0.91 13.66 7.16
C ARG A 122 -2.08 12.76 7.48
N THR A 123 -2.30 11.77 6.62
CA THR A 123 -3.25 10.68 6.82
C THR A 123 -2.54 9.34 6.66
N LEU A 124 -3.20 8.26 7.09
CA LEU A 124 -2.76 6.88 6.87
C LEU A 124 -3.78 6.16 6.00
N LEU A 125 -3.31 5.23 5.16
CA LEU A 125 -4.15 4.41 4.28
C LEU A 125 -4.03 2.94 4.66
N CYS A 126 -5.15 2.29 4.88
CA CYS A 126 -5.23 0.87 5.19
C CYS A 126 -4.86 0.02 3.97
N GLY A 127 -3.98 -0.98 4.16
CA GLY A 127 -3.62 -1.91 3.08
C GLY A 127 -4.72 -2.93 2.74
N ARG A 128 -5.75 -3.09 3.59
CA ARG A 128 -6.83 -4.07 3.40
C ARG A 128 -8.10 -3.48 2.79
N CYS A 129 -8.56 -2.35 3.31
CA CYS A 129 -9.86 -1.78 2.91
C CYS A 129 -9.75 -0.39 2.28
N PHE A 130 -8.54 0.15 2.15
CA PHE A 130 -8.27 1.49 1.62
C PHE A 130 -9.03 2.63 2.34
N THR A 131 -9.45 2.41 3.60
CA THR A 131 -9.87 3.50 4.46
C THR A 131 -8.69 4.41 4.72
N GLU A 132 -8.88 5.69 4.52
CA GLU A 132 -7.91 6.74 4.85
C GLU A 132 -8.40 7.45 6.12
N TRP A 133 -7.48 7.71 7.09
CA TRP A 133 -7.83 8.40 8.35
C TRP A 133 -6.74 9.36 8.77
N GLU A 134 -7.11 10.32 9.62
CA GLU A 134 -6.20 11.34 10.12
C GLU A 134 -5.12 10.77 11.04
N PHE A 135 -3.91 11.30 10.88
CA PHE A 135 -2.80 10.93 11.75
C PHE A 135 -1.80 12.07 11.89
N ARG A 136 -1.24 12.25 13.11
CA ARG A 136 -0.28 13.32 13.38
C ARG A 136 1.03 13.13 12.62
N ARG A 137 1.66 14.24 12.22
CA ARG A 137 2.94 14.23 11.48
C ARG A 137 4.10 13.69 12.31
N LEU A 138 4.18 14.10 13.58
CA LEU A 138 5.20 13.67 14.53
C LEU A 138 4.60 12.63 15.48
N LEU A 139 4.30 11.47 14.93
CA LEU A 139 3.80 10.31 15.68
C LEU A 139 4.10 9.04 14.89
N CYS A 140 4.78 8.10 15.54
CA CYS A 140 5.01 6.78 14.95
C CYS A 140 3.75 5.92 15.01
N PRO A 141 3.20 5.43 13.87
CA PRO A 141 2.04 4.55 13.90
C PRO A 141 2.35 3.13 14.43
N GLY A 142 3.63 2.82 14.65
CA GLY A 142 4.04 1.51 15.16
C GLY A 142 4.16 1.44 16.68
N CYS A 143 4.64 2.50 17.35
CA CYS A 143 4.90 2.47 18.78
C CYS A 143 4.47 3.73 19.54
N GLY A 144 3.96 4.75 18.84
CA GLY A 144 3.55 6.00 19.47
C GLY A 144 4.69 6.96 19.81
N GLU A 145 5.91 6.77 19.29
CA GLU A 145 7.03 7.70 19.46
C GLU A 145 6.67 9.10 18.91
N GLU A 146 6.97 10.14 19.68
CA GLU A 146 6.71 11.55 19.31
C GLU A 146 7.99 12.39 19.25
N ASP A 147 9.12 11.86 19.70
CA ASP A 147 10.40 12.56 19.65
C ASP A 147 10.87 12.70 18.20
N ARG A 148 10.94 13.95 17.73
CA ARG A 148 11.37 14.29 16.37
C ARG A 148 12.76 13.72 16.02
N GLU A 149 13.67 13.67 16.97
CA GLU A 149 15.03 13.16 16.74
C GLU A 149 15.04 11.65 16.47
N LYS A 150 14.00 10.93 16.90
CA LYS A 150 13.82 9.49 16.71
C LYS A 150 12.90 9.13 15.53
N LEU A 151 12.42 10.14 14.83
CA LEU A 151 11.52 9.98 13.66
C LEU A 151 12.20 10.52 12.39
N PRO A 152 13.29 9.91 11.92
CA PRO A 152 13.98 10.35 10.72
C PRO A 152 13.13 10.17 9.47
N VAL A 153 13.31 11.10 8.52
CA VAL A 153 12.67 11.08 7.21
C VAL A 153 13.75 11.04 6.14
N TYR A 154 13.66 10.06 5.23
CA TYR A 154 14.60 9.88 4.15
C TYR A 154 13.93 10.10 2.80
N THR A 155 14.60 10.80 1.90
CA THR A 155 14.14 11.15 0.57
C THR A 155 15.10 10.62 -0.50
N SER A 156 14.60 10.44 -1.72
CA SER A 156 15.41 10.03 -2.87
C SER A 156 15.09 10.93 -4.08
N PRO A 157 16.07 11.36 -4.84
CA PRO A 157 15.84 12.08 -6.10
C PRO A 157 15.06 11.26 -7.15
N GLU A 158 15.15 9.92 -7.08
CA GLU A 158 14.40 9.03 -7.97
C GLU A 158 12.89 9.07 -7.70
N PHE A 159 12.50 9.30 -6.43
CA PHE A 159 11.10 9.36 -5.98
C PHE A 159 10.84 10.69 -5.25
N PRO A 160 10.81 11.85 -5.94
CA PRO A 160 10.80 13.15 -5.28
C PRO A 160 9.51 13.45 -4.46
N TYR A 161 8.45 12.69 -4.72
CA TYR A 161 7.16 12.80 -4.00
C TYR A 161 6.90 11.59 -3.07
N ILE A 162 7.86 10.69 -2.91
CA ILE A 162 7.75 9.56 -1.97
C ILE A 162 8.96 9.59 -1.03
N ARG A 163 8.70 9.42 0.26
CA ARG A 163 9.73 9.39 1.29
C ARG A 163 9.54 8.20 2.22
N VAL A 164 10.60 7.81 2.91
CA VAL A 164 10.56 6.83 4.00
C VAL A 164 10.46 7.59 5.32
N GLU A 165 9.40 7.35 6.08
CA GLU A 165 9.24 7.81 7.45
C GLU A 165 9.58 6.64 8.37
N ALA A 166 10.69 6.73 9.09
CA ALA A 166 11.20 5.67 9.96
C ALA A 166 11.09 6.05 11.44
N CYS A 167 11.19 5.06 12.30
CA CYS A 167 11.22 5.23 13.75
C CYS A 167 12.41 4.47 14.35
N ASP A 168 13.32 5.18 14.97
CA ASP A 168 14.51 4.60 15.60
C ASP A 168 14.19 3.84 16.89
N THR A 169 13.06 4.16 17.53
CA THR A 169 12.62 3.48 18.75
C THR A 169 12.11 2.06 18.47
N CYS A 170 11.22 1.88 17.48
CA CYS A 170 10.67 0.55 17.18
C CYS A 170 11.29 -0.11 15.93
N ARG A 171 12.21 0.58 15.23
CA ARG A 171 12.89 0.13 14.02
C ARG A 171 11.95 -0.21 12.87
N ARG A 172 10.77 0.41 12.82
CA ARG A 172 9.80 0.27 11.73
C ARG A 172 9.78 1.48 10.83
N PHE A 173 9.36 1.28 9.58
CA PHE A 173 9.16 2.35 8.61
C PHE A 173 7.82 2.23 7.89
N ILE A 174 7.35 3.35 7.38
CA ILE A 174 6.24 3.45 6.43
C ILE A 174 6.66 4.41 5.31
N LYS A 175 6.26 4.15 4.08
CA LYS A 175 6.42 5.14 3.00
C LYS A 175 5.32 6.19 3.07
N ALA A 176 5.64 7.42 2.72
CA ALA A 176 4.67 8.50 2.60
C ALA A 176 4.66 9.06 1.18
N VAL A 177 3.47 9.13 0.59
CA VAL A 177 3.25 9.73 -0.74
C VAL A 177 2.77 11.16 -0.56
N ASP A 178 3.49 12.11 -1.14
CA ASP A 178 3.21 13.54 -1.02
C ASP A 178 2.39 14.04 -2.21
N LEU A 179 1.08 14.16 -2.00
CA LEU A 179 0.14 14.68 -2.99
C LEU A 179 0.22 16.21 -3.16
N THR A 180 1.04 16.89 -2.36
CA THR A 180 1.36 18.31 -2.60
C THR A 180 2.43 18.45 -3.68
N ALA A 181 3.30 17.45 -3.83
CA ALA A 181 4.35 17.40 -4.84
C ALA A 181 3.89 16.72 -6.15
N ASP A 182 3.08 15.65 -6.05
CA ASP A 182 2.43 15.00 -7.21
C ASP A 182 0.95 14.71 -6.89
N GLY A 183 0.06 15.62 -7.29
CA GLY A 183 -1.39 15.48 -7.09
C GLY A 183 -2.03 14.38 -7.94
N THR A 184 -1.31 13.79 -8.90
CA THR A 184 -1.80 12.70 -9.75
C THR A 184 -1.49 11.32 -9.18
N ALA A 185 -0.64 11.23 -8.16
CA ALA A 185 -0.26 9.99 -7.55
C ALA A 185 -1.48 9.24 -6.95
N VAL A 186 -1.41 7.93 -7.00
CA VAL A 186 -2.35 6.99 -6.40
C VAL A 186 -1.60 6.23 -5.30
N PRO A 187 -1.67 6.65 -4.04
CA PRO A 187 -0.75 6.25 -2.98
C PRO A 187 -0.52 4.74 -2.86
N GLU A 188 -1.57 3.94 -2.96
CA GLU A 188 -1.51 2.47 -2.89
C GLU A 188 -0.83 1.81 -4.10
N VAL A 189 -0.63 2.55 -5.19
CA VAL A 189 0.07 2.08 -6.40
C VAL A 189 1.48 2.64 -6.45
N ASP A 190 1.62 3.94 -6.15
CA ASP A 190 2.91 4.64 -6.18
C ASP A 190 3.89 4.09 -5.14
N GLU A 191 3.37 3.62 -3.98
CA GLU A 191 4.21 2.97 -2.97
C GLU A 191 4.82 1.66 -3.50
N ILE A 192 4.14 0.94 -4.41
CA ILE A 192 4.66 -0.28 -5.05
C ILE A 192 5.80 0.08 -6.00
N ALA A 193 5.69 1.17 -6.75
CA ALA A 193 6.74 1.65 -7.65
C ALA A 193 8.05 1.97 -6.90
N ALA A 194 7.92 2.43 -5.63
CA ALA A 194 9.05 2.81 -4.79
C ALA A 194 9.65 1.62 -4.00
N LEU A 195 9.66 0.41 -4.57
CA LEU A 195 10.33 -0.76 -3.99
C LEU A 195 11.81 -0.53 -3.63
N PRO A 196 12.63 0.21 -4.40
CA PRO A 196 14.00 0.52 -4.00
C PRO A 196 14.10 1.20 -2.63
N LEU A 197 13.11 1.99 -2.22
CA LEU A 197 13.08 2.60 -0.90
C LEU A 197 12.82 1.57 0.22
N ASP A 198 12.04 0.52 -0.06
CA ASP A 198 11.85 -0.58 0.90
C ASP A 198 13.14 -1.35 1.10
N LEU A 199 13.85 -1.69 0.01
CA LEU A 199 15.13 -2.40 0.06
C LEU A 199 16.17 -1.59 0.84
N TRP A 200 16.28 -0.29 0.53
CA TRP A 200 17.16 0.62 1.27
C TRP A 200 16.82 0.64 2.77
N ALA A 201 15.55 0.73 3.15
CA ALA A 201 15.14 0.76 4.55
C ALA A 201 15.48 -0.55 5.27
N ILE A 202 15.28 -1.70 4.63
CA ILE A 202 15.61 -3.02 5.17
C ILE A 202 17.15 -3.15 5.35
N GLU A 203 17.96 -2.72 4.39
CA GLU A 203 19.42 -2.67 4.49
C GLU A 203 19.88 -1.79 5.66
N ASN A 204 19.12 -0.73 5.99
CA ASN A 204 19.35 0.13 7.14
C ASN A 204 18.67 -0.38 8.44
N ARG A 205 18.27 -1.66 8.47
CA ARG A 205 17.71 -2.36 9.64
C ARG A 205 16.38 -1.80 10.13
N TYR A 206 15.57 -1.29 9.24
CA TYR A 206 14.18 -1.00 9.51
C TYR A 206 13.29 -2.11 8.95
N GLU A 207 12.24 -2.44 9.67
CA GLU A 207 11.19 -3.35 9.23
C GLU A 207 9.99 -2.57 8.72
N ARG A 208 9.33 -3.07 7.69
CA ARG A 208 8.10 -2.47 7.21
C ARG A 208 7.00 -2.54 8.28
N LEU A 209 6.23 -1.45 8.47
CA LEU A 209 5.15 -1.41 9.47
C LEU A 209 4.06 -2.43 9.16
N ALA A 210 3.68 -2.53 7.90
CA ALA A 210 2.73 -3.52 7.40
C ALA A 210 3.13 -3.96 5.99
N PRO A 211 2.96 -5.24 5.64
CA PRO A 211 3.18 -5.70 4.28
C PRO A 211 2.18 -5.05 3.33
N ASN A 212 2.62 -4.72 2.12
CA ASN A 212 1.70 -4.43 1.04
C ASN A 212 1.19 -5.73 0.41
N LEU A 213 0.61 -5.66 -0.79
CA LEU A 213 0.08 -6.84 -1.46
C LEU A 213 1.18 -7.85 -1.86
N PHE A 214 2.44 -7.42 -2.00
CA PHE A 214 3.55 -8.22 -2.55
C PHE A 214 4.69 -8.51 -1.55
N LEU A 215 4.73 -7.80 -0.43
CA LEU A 215 5.82 -7.86 0.55
C LEU A 215 5.29 -8.21 1.93
#